data_ff7caae118fe6daec4ec7fec8c2cf90b
#
_entry.id   ff7caae118fe6daec4ec7fec8c2cf90b
#
_cell.length_a   1.000
_cell.length_b   1.000
_cell.length_c   1.000
_cell.angle_alpha   90.00
_cell.angle_beta   90.00
_cell.angle_gamma   90.00
#
_symmetry.space_group_name_H-M   'P 1'
#
loop_
_entity.id
_entity.type
_entity.pdbx_description
1 polymer ?
#
loop_
_entity_poly.entity_id
_entity_poly.type
_entity_poly.pdbx_seq_one_letter_code
_entity_poly.pdbx_strand_id
1 'polypeptide(L)'
;MEDSISLKETDSSHNFFNFLSSDLIELILSHLPIRSIIRCSAVCKLWHSITTAPPFSATATRTPWFFLYGQNNIFMKNNQAFAFDPDSNEWIKLPASLFPVTISPESSFSGSGGFFFNAAVNNFSFAPILKPSWRETTPLKFSRLNPLVGVIDHGIPSNLNRNNGFQSNLNSPKIIVVGGVRFIGGLVDIEDRLAVEIYNPNLDSWDLSPPLPADFRSCNSSQSLSSAQFGGKFYVFGIYSCFVSSFDLNNRVWSEVQTLRPPGVIISFLLSCRDRLVLAGLCNAPLGPSFNLWRIDESTMEFSEFAIMPRDLLDCLFDRDEDDNFASLKCVGFGDFIFVFNEEHRRNYPACVCEIGSGSDKCSWRRAPDLPEPVNRFHKVIGFCSTISLQQILSA
;
A
#
# COMPACT_ATOMS: atom_id res chain seq x y z
N MET A 1 43.89 65.10 5.81
CA MET A 1 43.26 64.53 6.99
C MET A 1 41.84 64.14 6.56
N GLU A 2 41.69 62.93 6.04
CA GLU A 2 40.40 62.35 5.69
C GLU A 2 40.25 61.09 6.51
N ASP A 3 39.34 61.16 7.49
CA ASP A 3 38.99 60.03 8.34
C ASP A 3 38.02 59.11 7.58
N SER A 4 38.50 57.96 7.16
CA SER A 4 37.70 56.89 6.62
C SER A 4 37.07 56.08 7.74
N ILE A 5 35.78 56.28 8.00
CA ILE A 5 34.95 55.49 8.89
C ILE A 5 34.61 54.18 8.19
N SER A 6 35.25 53.12 8.63
CA SER A 6 34.93 51.71 8.28
C SER A 6 33.64 51.28 9.00
N LEU A 7 32.52 51.18 8.27
CA LEU A 7 31.31 50.54 8.75
C LEU A 7 31.54 49.04 8.77
N LYS A 8 31.69 48.48 9.96
CA LYS A 8 31.56 47.05 10.18
C LYS A 8 30.09 46.67 10.06
N GLU A 9 29.71 46.08 8.93
CA GLU A 9 28.46 45.33 8.82
C GLU A 9 28.55 44.13 9.78
N THR A 10 27.80 44.19 10.86
CA THR A 10 27.57 43.09 11.74
C THR A 10 26.61 42.12 11.07
N ASP A 11 27.13 41.03 10.59
CA ASP A 11 26.41 39.86 10.06
C ASP A 11 25.60 39.21 11.20
N SER A 12 24.39 39.72 11.44
CA SER A 12 23.49 39.28 12.51
C SER A 12 22.49 38.23 12.10
N SER A 13 22.61 37.69 10.88
CA SER A 13 21.61 36.73 10.33
C SER A 13 21.91 35.26 10.62
N HIS A 14 23.01 34.91 11.29
CA HIS A 14 23.49 33.52 11.34
C HIS A 14 23.15 32.72 12.60
N ASN A 15 22.41 33.22 13.60
CA ASN A 15 22.31 32.50 14.87
C ASN A 15 20.93 32.26 15.47
N PHE A 16 19.86 32.45 14.74
CA PHE A 16 18.54 32.24 15.35
C PHE A 16 18.28 30.78 15.76
N PHE A 17 18.81 29.82 15.00
CA PHE A 17 18.65 28.39 15.31
C PHE A 17 19.55 27.89 16.45
N ASN A 18 20.59 28.61 16.83
CA ASN A 18 21.44 28.26 17.97
C ASN A 18 20.79 28.54 19.33
N PHE A 19 19.63 29.23 19.36
CA PHE A 19 18.88 29.50 20.60
C PHE A 19 17.79 28.47 20.88
N LEU A 20 17.46 27.60 19.91
CA LEU A 20 16.45 26.56 20.13
C LEU A 20 17.06 25.39 20.87
N SER A 21 16.38 24.89 21.92
CA SER A 21 16.76 23.65 22.56
C SER A 21 16.64 22.46 21.60
N SER A 22 17.43 21.41 21.81
CA SER A 22 17.34 20.17 21.01
C SER A 22 15.91 19.62 20.98
N ASP A 23 15.19 19.70 22.09
CA ASP A 23 13.81 19.21 22.23
C ASP A 23 12.82 19.99 21.35
N LEU A 24 13.00 21.32 21.25
CA LEU A 24 12.17 22.14 20.35
C LEU A 24 12.48 21.86 18.88
N ILE A 25 13.75 21.65 18.55
CA ILE A 25 14.15 21.26 17.18
C ILE A 25 13.55 19.89 16.85
N GLU A 26 13.64 18.91 17.75
CA GLU A 26 13.05 17.59 17.59
C GLU A 26 11.53 17.68 17.36
N LEU A 27 10.84 18.49 18.18
CA LEU A 27 9.40 18.71 18.02
C LEU A 27 9.05 19.34 16.67
N ILE A 28 9.78 20.38 16.25
CA ILE A 28 9.56 21.01 14.94
C ILE A 28 9.77 20.00 13.80
N LEU A 29 10.88 19.26 13.84
CA LEU A 29 11.20 18.28 12.81
C LEU A 29 10.17 17.13 12.76
N SER A 30 9.62 16.74 13.90
CA SER A 30 8.62 15.65 13.96
C SER A 30 7.30 15.99 13.27
N HIS A 31 6.99 17.27 13.08
CA HIS A 31 5.80 17.75 12.38
C HIS A 31 6.02 17.95 10.87
N LEU A 32 7.23 17.74 10.37
CA LEU A 32 7.51 17.89 8.95
C LEU A 32 7.22 16.59 8.18
N PRO A 33 6.82 16.70 6.89
CA PRO A 33 6.79 15.57 5.98
C PRO A 33 8.15 14.85 5.91
N ILE A 34 8.16 13.55 5.73
CA ILE A 34 9.39 12.73 5.73
C ILE A 34 10.45 13.29 4.76
N ARG A 35 10.07 13.74 3.58
CA ARG A 35 11.00 14.36 2.61
C ARG A 35 11.66 15.63 3.16
N SER A 36 10.91 16.44 3.86
CA SER A 36 11.45 17.66 4.50
C SER A 36 12.40 17.30 5.63
N ILE A 37 12.09 16.28 6.44
CA ILE A 37 12.99 15.74 7.46
C ILE A 37 14.34 15.29 6.85
N ILE A 38 14.29 14.57 5.73
CA ILE A 38 15.50 14.12 5.03
C ILE A 38 16.32 15.32 4.54
N ARG A 39 15.71 16.33 3.96
CA ARG A 39 16.40 17.56 3.56
C ARG A 39 17.00 18.28 4.78
N CYS A 40 16.25 18.36 5.87
CA CYS A 40 16.71 18.94 7.13
C CYS A 40 17.91 18.17 7.72
N SER A 41 17.96 16.85 7.58
CA SER A 41 19.08 16.04 8.05
C SER A 41 20.44 16.41 7.40
N ALA A 42 20.41 17.00 6.21
CA ALA A 42 21.59 17.45 5.49
C ALA A 42 22.04 18.88 5.84
N VAL A 43 21.26 19.62 6.65
CA VAL A 43 21.52 21.05 6.95
C VAL A 43 22.71 21.20 7.92
N CYS A 44 22.74 20.45 9.01
CA CYS A 44 23.83 20.51 9.99
C CYS A 44 23.95 19.21 10.81
N LYS A 45 25.09 19.07 11.51
CA LYS A 45 25.38 17.86 12.34
C LYS A 45 24.35 17.63 13.45
N LEU A 46 23.83 18.70 14.06
CA LEU A 46 22.82 18.61 15.11
C LEU A 46 21.52 18.03 14.56
N TRP A 47 21.01 18.57 13.45
CA TRP A 47 19.80 18.08 12.84
C TRP A 47 19.95 16.65 12.32
N HIS A 48 21.11 16.33 11.77
CA HIS A 48 21.43 14.97 11.37
C HIS A 48 21.38 14.00 12.56
N SER A 49 22.00 14.36 13.70
CA SER A 49 21.98 13.51 14.89
C SER A 49 20.59 13.30 15.47
N ILE A 50 19.74 14.34 15.45
CA ILE A 50 18.34 14.24 15.91
C ILE A 50 17.55 13.32 14.98
N THR A 51 17.58 13.55 13.67
CA THR A 51 16.76 12.81 12.70
C THR A 51 17.16 11.35 12.55
N THR A 52 18.43 11.02 12.80
CA THR A 52 18.93 9.63 12.78
C THR A 52 18.80 8.91 14.13
N ALA A 53 18.44 9.62 15.19
CA ALA A 53 18.24 9.02 16.50
C ALA A 53 17.06 8.04 16.49
N PRO A 54 17.20 6.81 17.05
CA PRO A 54 16.13 5.82 17.08
C PRO A 54 14.81 6.30 17.68
N PRO A 55 14.80 7.09 18.78
CA PRO A 55 13.54 7.63 19.33
C PRO A 55 12.79 8.51 18.34
N PHE A 56 13.50 9.42 17.65
CA PHE A 56 12.91 10.31 16.66
C PHE A 56 12.31 9.54 15.48
N SER A 57 13.08 8.60 14.94
CA SER A 57 12.61 7.81 13.79
C SER A 57 11.39 6.92 14.10
N ALA A 58 11.20 6.59 15.39
CA ALA A 58 10.03 5.81 15.84
C ALA A 58 8.77 6.68 16.05
N THR A 59 8.95 7.98 16.34
CA THR A 59 7.85 8.94 16.64
C THR A 59 7.48 9.79 15.43
N ALA A 60 8.37 9.92 14.44
CA ALA A 60 8.08 10.66 13.22
C ALA A 60 6.79 10.14 12.55
N THR A 61 5.93 11.06 12.16
CA THR A 61 4.65 10.76 11.52
C THR A 61 4.83 9.81 10.35
N ARG A 62 4.08 8.71 10.39
CA ARG A 62 4.09 7.70 9.32
C ARG A 62 2.90 7.94 8.42
N THR A 63 3.07 8.71 7.37
CA THR A 63 2.05 8.85 6.34
C THR A 63 2.14 7.67 5.38
N PRO A 64 1.01 7.04 5.02
CA PRO A 64 1.03 5.99 4.02
C PRO A 64 1.32 6.58 2.64
N TRP A 65 2.29 6.02 1.96
CA TRP A 65 2.60 6.34 0.57
C TRP A 65 1.93 5.36 -0.37
N PHE A 66 1.58 5.86 -1.55
CA PHE A 66 1.09 5.01 -2.63
C PHE A 66 2.25 4.64 -3.56
N PHE A 67 2.38 3.35 -3.83
CA PHE A 67 3.40 2.78 -4.69
C PHE A 67 2.78 2.28 -5.98
N LEU A 68 3.42 2.60 -7.09
CA LEU A 68 3.05 2.13 -8.42
C LEU A 68 4.27 1.54 -9.09
N TYR A 69 4.24 0.23 -9.33
CA TYR A 69 5.27 -0.53 -10.00
C TYR A 69 4.78 -0.96 -11.37
N GLY A 70 5.53 -0.61 -12.42
CA GLY A 70 5.26 -0.99 -13.78
C GLY A 70 6.20 -2.09 -14.25
N GLN A 71 5.66 -3.25 -14.57
CA GLN A 71 6.40 -4.41 -15.07
C GLN A 71 6.34 -4.48 -16.58
N ASN A 72 7.51 -4.60 -17.22
CA ASN A 72 7.66 -4.88 -18.63
C ASN A 72 8.18 -6.31 -18.82
N ASN A 73 7.37 -7.17 -19.43
CA ASN A 73 7.70 -8.60 -19.57
C ASN A 73 8.70 -8.89 -20.69
N ILE A 74 8.93 -7.92 -21.59
CA ILE A 74 9.85 -8.08 -22.71
C ILE A 74 11.24 -7.57 -22.35
N PHE A 75 11.30 -6.37 -21.77
CA PHE A 75 12.55 -5.72 -21.42
C PHE A 75 12.55 -5.29 -19.97
N MET A 76 13.18 -6.08 -19.08
CA MET A 76 13.24 -5.80 -17.66
C MET A 76 13.84 -4.43 -17.32
N LYS A 77 14.77 -3.93 -18.13
CA LYS A 77 15.33 -2.57 -17.99
C LYS A 77 14.30 -1.45 -18.14
N ASN A 78 13.13 -1.77 -18.71
CA ASN A 78 12.01 -0.84 -18.85
C ASN A 78 11.04 -0.87 -17.65
N ASN A 79 11.30 -1.71 -16.64
CA ASN A 79 10.56 -1.67 -15.39
C ASN A 79 10.77 -0.32 -14.73
N GLN A 80 9.69 0.23 -14.18
CA GLN A 80 9.74 1.50 -13.47
C GLN A 80 8.97 1.36 -12.14
N ALA A 81 9.41 2.07 -11.13
CA ALA A 81 8.77 2.12 -9.84
C ALA A 81 8.65 3.59 -9.39
N PHE A 82 7.50 3.92 -8.84
CA PHE A 82 7.18 5.25 -8.36
C PHE A 82 6.56 5.16 -6.97
N ALA A 83 6.83 6.15 -6.15
CA ALA A 83 6.18 6.34 -4.87
C ALA A 83 5.55 7.74 -4.82
N PHE A 84 4.30 7.82 -4.44
CA PHE A 84 3.58 9.07 -4.25
C PHE A 84 3.54 9.42 -2.77
N ASP A 85 4.04 10.59 -2.44
CA ASP A 85 3.95 11.19 -1.13
C ASP A 85 2.72 12.11 -1.07
N PRO A 86 1.64 11.74 -0.37
CA PRO A 86 0.43 12.54 -0.33
C PRO A 86 0.60 13.88 0.41
N ASP A 87 1.56 13.99 1.35
CA ASP A 87 1.81 15.22 2.10
C ASP A 87 2.47 16.28 1.23
N SER A 88 3.44 15.90 0.40
CA SER A 88 4.09 16.81 -0.54
C SER A 88 3.35 16.92 -1.88
N ASN A 89 2.37 16.04 -2.12
CA ASN A 89 1.67 15.90 -3.40
C ASN A 89 2.61 15.70 -4.59
N GLU A 90 3.67 14.90 -4.40
CA GLU A 90 4.70 14.67 -5.41
C GLU A 90 5.01 13.19 -5.58
N TRP A 91 5.34 12.82 -6.82
CA TRP A 91 5.90 11.51 -7.12
C TRP A 91 7.42 11.49 -6.96
N ILE A 92 7.91 10.33 -6.50
CA ILE A 92 9.34 10.01 -6.43
C ILE A 92 9.57 8.81 -7.33
N LYS A 93 10.49 8.93 -8.28
CA LYS A 93 10.96 7.79 -9.06
C LYS A 93 11.89 6.93 -8.21
N LEU A 94 11.57 5.66 -8.10
CA LEU A 94 12.37 4.69 -7.37
C LEU A 94 13.37 3.97 -8.31
N PRO A 95 14.48 3.43 -7.77
CA PRO A 95 15.44 2.69 -8.56
C PRO A 95 14.82 1.43 -9.18
N ALA A 96 15.16 1.14 -10.44
CA ALA A 96 14.71 -0.09 -11.12
C ALA A 96 15.27 -1.38 -10.46
N SER A 97 16.34 -1.26 -9.67
CA SER A 97 16.94 -2.36 -8.89
C SER A 97 16.02 -2.93 -7.80
N LEU A 98 14.87 -2.29 -7.52
CA LEU A 98 13.85 -2.83 -6.60
C LEU A 98 13.17 -4.08 -7.17
N PHE A 99 13.17 -4.28 -8.48
CA PHE A 99 12.70 -5.53 -9.07
C PHE A 99 13.75 -6.64 -8.92
N PRO A 100 13.34 -7.91 -8.74
CA PRO A 100 14.30 -9.01 -8.71
C PRO A 100 15.02 -9.14 -10.05
N VAL A 101 16.28 -9.58 -10.00
CA VAL A 101 17.14 -9.71 -11.19
C VAL A 101 16.60 -10.76 -12.18
N THR A 102 15.97 -11.80 -11.65
CA THR A 102 15.36 -12.87 -12.45
C THR A 102 13.85 -12.83 -12.30
N ILE A 103 13.15 -12.49 -13.37
CA ILE A 103 11.69 -12.54 -13.43
C ILE A 103 11.29 -13.69 -14.34
N SER A 104 10.64 -14.71 -13.77
CA SER A 104 9.95 -15.72 -14.58
C SER A 104 8.72 -15.08 -15.24
N PRO A 105 8.36 -15.45 -16.48
CA PRO A 105 7.09 -15.05 -17.07
C PRO A 105 5.87 -15.39 -16.20
N GLU A 106 6.01 -16.41 -15.35
CA GLU A 106 4.99 -16.91 -14.43
C GLU A 106 5.05 -16.23 -13.05
N SER A 107 5.89 -15.21 -12.87
CA SER A 107 5.97 -14.45 -11.62
C SER A 107 4.77 -13.52 -11.45
N SER A 108 4.20 -13.51 -10.25
CA SER A 108 3.19 -12.54 -9.85
C SER A 108 3.70 -11.66 -8.71
N PHE A 109 3.63 -10.35 -8.92
CA PHE A 109 4.06 -9.36 -7.95
C PHE A 109 2.88 -8.76 -7.22
N SER A 110 3.06 -8.47 -5.93
CA SER A 110 2.10 -7.75 -5.09
C SER A 110 2.84 -6.99 -3.99
N GLY A 111 2.19 -6.00 -3.39
CA GLY A 111 2.73 -5.23 -2.27
C GLY A 111 1.77 -5.18 -1.10
N SER A 112 2.27 -5.33 0.12
CA SER A 112 1.50 -5.23 1.35
C SER A 112 2.42 -5.00 2.56
N GLY A 113 1.97 -4.23 3.56
CA GLY A 113 2.61 -4.12 4.87
C GLY A 113 4.09 -3.74 4.85
N GLY A 114 4.53 -2.90 3.91
CA GLY A 114 5.92 -2.48 3.79
C GLY A 114 6.83 -3.41 3.00
N PHE A 115 6.26 -4.43 2.36
CA PHE A 115 6.99 -5.41 1.57
C PHE A 115 6.45 -5.54 0.16
N PHE A 116 7.35 -5.88 -0.73
CA PHE A 116 7.08 -6.26 -2.10
C PHE A 116 7.31 -7.76 -2.24
N PHE A 117 6.35 -8.47 -2.83
CA PHE A 117 6.32 -9.93 -2.93
C PHE A 117 6.41 -10.38 -4.37
N ASN A 118 7.09 -11.48 -4.58
CA ASN A 118 7.12 -12.23 -5.83
C ASN A 118 6.68 -13.67 -5.56
N ALA A 119 5.52 -14.05 -6.08
CA ALA A 119 5.04 -15.42 -6.08
C ALA A 119 5.25 -16.02 -7.46
N ALA A 120 6.11 -17.01 -7.56
CA ALA A 120 6.36 -17.81 -8.75
C ALA A 120 6.02 -19.28 -8.47
N VAL A 121 5.93 -20.10 -9.51
CA VAL A 121 5.48 -21.51 -9.42
C VAL A 121 6.26 -22.31 -8.37
N ASN A 122 7.57 -22.12 -8.28
CA ASN A 122 8.43 -22.89 -7.37
C ASN A 122 9.15 -22.03 -6.32
N ASN A 123 8.85 -20.73 -6.27
CA ASN A 123 9.58 -19.82 -5.43
C ASN A 123 8.65 -18.72 -4.91
N PHE A 124 8.77 -18.42 -3.62
CA PHE A 124 8.15 -17.24 -3.01
C PHE A 124 9.25 -16.41 -2.38
N SER A 125 9.31 -15.15 -2.76
CA SER A 125 10.30 -14.20 -2.24
C SER A 125 9.69 -12.87 -1.89
N PHE A 126 10.34 -12.14 -1.00
CA PHE A 126 9.92 -10.80 -0.60
C PHE A 126 11.11 -9.89 -0.34
N ALA A 127 10.88 -8.59 -0.46
CA ALA A 127 11.84 -7.56 -0.11
C ALA A 127 11.14 -6.38 0.57
N PRO A 128 11.79 -5.65 1.48
CA PRO A 128 11.30 -4.35 1.95
C PRO A 128 11.18 -3.38 0.77
N ILE A 129 10.13 -2.54 0.77
CA ILE A 129 9.74 -1.72 -0.39
C ILE A 129 10.87 -0.82 -0.91
N LEU A 130 11.70 -0.25 -0.03
CA LEU A 130 12.77 0.67 -0.42
C LEU A 130 14.15 0.03 -0.50
N LYS A 131 14.25 -1.27 -0.18
CA LYS A 131 15.53 -1.97 -0.13
C LYS A 131 15.52 -3.19 -1.04
N PRO A 132 16.35 -3.25 -2.09
CA PRO A 132 16.36 -4.37 -3.04
C PRO A 132 17.03 -5.64 -2.47
N SER A 133 16.74 -5.96 -1.22
CA SER A 133 17.25 -7.15 -0.54
C SER A 133 16.21 -8.25 -0.57
N TRP A 134 16.08 -8.92 -1.70
CA TRP A 134 15.18 -10.05 -1.88
C TRP A 134 15.59 -11.24 -1.01
N ARG A 135 14.64 -11.74 -0.25
CA ARG A 135 14.78 -12.95 0.54
C ARG A 135 13.83 -14.01 -0.02
N GLU A 136 14.38 -15.16 -0.34
CA GLU A 136 13.62 -16.36 -0.69
C GLU A 136 13.17 -17.06 0.58
N THR A 137 11.96 -17.59 0.56
CA THR A 137 11.43 -18.45 1.61
C THR A 137 11.52 -19.91 1.17
N THR A 138 11.27 -20.83 2.07
CA THR A 138 10.90 -22.19 1.68
C THR A 138 9.72 -22.14 0.69
N PRO A 139 9.60 -23.08 -0.27
CA PRO A 139 8.49 -23.08 -1.22
C PRO A 139 7.12 -23.19 -0.54
N LEU A 140 6.11 -22.57 -1.16
CA LEU A 140 4.72 -22.80 -0.79
C LEU A 140 4.38 -24.30 -0.91
N LYS A 141 3.52 -24.82 -0.05
CA LYS A 141 3.03 -26.20 -0.15
C LYS A 141 2.21 -26.42 -1.42
N PHE A 142 1.50 -25.38 -1.85
CA PHE A 142 0.75 -25.37 -3.09
C PHE A 142 1.28 -24.26 -3.99
N SER A 143 1.91 -24.66 -5.10
CA SER A 143 2.38 -23.74 -6.14
C SER A 143 1.19 -23.06 -6.83
N ARG A 144 1.19 -21.72 -6.89
CA ARG A 144 0.05 -20.96 -7.43
C ARG A 144 0.47 -19.61 -8.00
N LEU A 145 -0.28 -19.16 -9.01
CA LEU A 145 -0.10 -17.89 -9.66
C LEU A 145 -1.13 -16.88 -9.17
N ASN A 146 -0.74 -15.61 -9.11
CA ASN A 146 -1.59 -14.50 -8.71
C ASN A 146 -2.35 -14.76 -7.38
N PRO A 147 -1.71 -15.26 -6.31
CA PRO A 147 -2.36 -15.35 -5.02
C PRO A 147 -2.59 -13.97 -4.44
N LEU A 148 -3.57 -13.86 -3.55
CA LEU A 148 -3.71 -12.71 -2.69
C LEU A 148 -2.68 -12.82 -1.57
N VAL A 149 -1.86 -11.78 -1.39
CA VAL A 149 -0.80 -11.77 -0.37
C VAL A 149 -1.05 -10.63 0.61
N GLY A 150 -1.01 -10.93 1.90
CA GLY A 150 -1.11 -9.95 2.97
C GLY A 150 -0.01 -10.13 4.01
N VAL A 151 0.32 -9.05 4.70
CA VAL A 151 1.18 -9.08 5.90
C VAL A 151 0.27 -9.05 7.10
N ILE A 152 0.44 -10.02 7.99
CA ILE A 152 -0.27 -10.05 9.26
C ILE A 152 0.51 -9.21 10.25
N ASP A 153 0.06 -7.98 10.49
CA ASP A 153 0.54 -7.18 11.60
C ASP A 153 -0.09 -7.72 12.89
N HIS A 154 0.74 -8.29 13.74
CA HIS A 154 0.35 -8.41 15.13
C HIS A 154 0.39 -7.00 15.70
N GLY A 155 -0.76 -6.31 15.69
CA GLY A 155 -0.90 -5.00 16.28
C GLY A 155 -0.26 -5.01 17.66
N ILE A 156 0.84 -4.29 17.83
CA ILE A 156 1.39 -4.02 19.14
C ILE A 156 0.30 -3.25 19.85
N PRO A 157 -0.29 -3.79 20.93
CA PRO A 157 -1.24 -3.01 21.71
C PRO A 157 -0.53 -1.72 22.10
N SER A 158 -1.10 -0.59 21.72
CA SER A 158 -0.57 0.76 21.97
C SER A 158 -0.35 1.08 23.46
N ASN A 159 -0.62 0.15 24.37
CA ASN A 159 -0.65 0.33 25.82
C ASN A 159 0.30 -0.58 26.62
N LEU A 160 1.24 -1.30 26.00
CA LEU A 160 2.20 -2.09 26.77
C LEU A 160 3.56 -1.39 26.85
N ASN A 161 3.91 -1.06 28.10
CA ASN A 161 5.18 -0.51 28.61
C ASN A 161 6.39 -0.75 27.71
N ARG A 162 7.01 0.35 27.27
CA ARG A 162 8.25 0.49 26.49
C ARG A 162 9.52 -0.09 27.13
N ASN A 163 9.45 -0.86 28.21
CA ASN A 163 10.63 -1.25 29.01
C ASN A 163 11.22 -2.61 28.67
N ASN A 164 10.63 -3.40 27.80
CA ASN A 164 11.25 -4.64 27.35
C ASN A 164 11.65 -4.48 25.87
N GLY A 165 12.96 -4.43 25.64
CA GLY A 165 13.60 -4.26 24.34
C GLY A 165 13.31 -5.37 23.31
N PHE A 166 12.05 -5.64 23.02
CA PHE A 166 11.62 -6.37 21.84
C PHE A 166 11.72 -5.40 20.64
N GLN A 167 12.89 -5.36 20.01
CA GLN A 167 12.97 -4.97 18.61
C GLN A 167 12.04 -5.91 17.85
N SER A 168 10.86 -5.41 17.46
CA SER A 168 10.05 -6.05 16.45
C SER A 168 10.97 -6.26 15.24
N ASN A 169 11.22 -7.52 14.88
CA ASN A 169 12.03 -7.90 13.74
C ASN A 169 11.32 -7.41 12.45
N LEU A 170 11.51 -6.13 12.11
CA LEU A 170 11.10 -5.52 10.84
C LEU A 170 11.62 -6.30 9.60
N ASN A 171 12.55 -7.23 9.84
CA ASN A 171 13.20 -7.98 8.77
C ASN A 171 12.47 -9.27 8.35
N SER A 172 11.41 -9.69 9.06
CA SER A 172 10.77 -10.98 8.80
C SER A 172 9.26 -10.90 9.08
N PRO A 173 8.45 -10.52 8.07
CA PRO A 173 7.01 -10.39 8.22
C PRO A 173 6.34 -11.76 8.36
N LYS A 174 5.25 -11.85 9.13
CA LYS A 174 4.32 -12.95 9.05
C LYS A 174 3.40 -12.71 7.86
N ILE A 175 3.39 -13.61 6.90
CA ILE A 175 2.73 -13.44 5.62
C ILE A 175 1.57 -14.43 5.50
N ILE A 176 0.42 -13.97 4.99
CA ILE A 176 -0.69 -14.82 4.59
C ILE A 176 -0.81 -14.85 3.07
N VAL A 177 -0.95 -16.04 2.50
CA VAL A 177 -1.14 -16.25 1.06
C VAL A 177 -2.46 -16.99 0.87
N VAL A 178 -3.39 -16.38 0.12
CA VAL A 178 -4.76 -16.87 -0.04
C VAL A 178 -5.06 -17.08 -1.51
N GLY A 179 -5.67 -18.20 -1.85
CA GLY A 179 -6.12 -18.52 -3.20
C GLY A 179 -4.97 -18.57 -4.21
N GLY A 180 -5.23 -18.06 -5.39
CA GLY A 180 -4.34 -18.17 -6.55
C GLY A 180 -4.78 -19.28 -7.49
N VAL A 181 -4.14 -19.37 -8.65
CA VAL A 181 -4.50 -20.31 -9.71
C VAL A 181 -3.33 -21.27 -9.97
N ARG A 182 -3.57 -22.56 -9.93
CA ARG A 182 -2.61 -23.58 -10.36
C ARG A 182 -3.06 -24.23 -11.65
N PHE A 183 -2.10 -24.48 -12.53
CA PHE A 183 -2.31 -25.20 -13.78
C PHE A 183 -1.60 -26.54 -13.73
N ILE A 184 -2.33 -27.62 -13.98
CA ILE A 184 -1.78 -28.96 -14.15
C ILE A 184 -2.15 -29.44 -15.54
N GLY A 185 -1.15 -29.70 -16.39
CA GLY A 185 -1.38 -30.16 -17.76
C GLY A 185 -2.22 -29.20 -18.61
N GLY A 186 -2.14 -27.90 -18.34
CA GLY A 186 -2.94 -26.86 -19.03
C GLY A 186 -4.35 -26.66 -18.49
N LEU A 187 -4.77 -27.47 -17.51
CA LEU A 187 -6.05 -27.31 -16.82
C LEU A 187 -5.86 -26.64 -15.45
N VAL A 188 -6.87 -25.86 -15.07
CA VAL A 188 -6.88 -25.22 -13.76
C VAL A 188 -7.23 -26.23 -12.68
N ASP A 189 -6.33 -26.37 -11.70
CA ASP A 189 -6.59 -27.20 -10.52
C ASP A 189 -7.60 -26.51 -9.61
N ILE A 190 -8.74 -27.18 -9.41
CA ILE A 190 -9.87 -26.64 -8.63
C ILE A 190 -9.63 -26.81 -7.12
N GLU A 191 -8.96 -27.88 -6.71
CA GLU A 191 -8.80 -28.22 -5.29
C GLU A 191 -7.84 -27.25 -4.57
N ASP A 192 -6.76 -26.83 -5.24
CA ASP A 192 -5.75 -25.95 -4.65
C ASP A 192 -6.09 -24.45 -4.69
N ARG A 193 -7.18 -24.07 -5.40
CA ARG A 193 -7.54 -22.65 -5.58
C ARG A 193 -7.87 -21.92 -4.29
N LEU A 194 -8.36 -22.63 -3.29
CA LEU A 194 -8.83 -22.06 -2.03
C LEU A 194 -7.81 -22.20 -0.90
N ALA A 195 -6.63 -22.76 -1.19
CA ALA A 195 -5.62 -22.98 -0.17
C ALA A 195 -5.17 -21.67 0.49
N VAL A 196 -4.96 -21.74 1.80
CA VAL A 196 -4.46 -20.64 2.62
C VAL A 196 -3.22 -21.11 3.36
N GLU A 197 -2.13 -20.36 3.20
CA GLU A 197 -0.86 -20.65 3.86
C GLU A 197 -0.36 -19.43 4.61
N ILE A 198 0.20 -19.67 5.80
CA ILE A 198 0.76 -18.63 6.65
C ILE A 198 2.24 -18.90 6.85
N TYR A 199 3.08 -17.93 6.51
CA TYR A 199 4.53 -18.00 6.70
C TYR A 199 4.92 -17.70 8.14
N ASN A 200 5.73 -18.59 8.69
CA ASN A 200 6.37 -18.41 9.98
C ASN A 200 7.83 -17.98 9.76
N PRO A 201 8.19 -16.70 9.99
CA PRO A 201 9.52 -16.21 9.72
C PRO A 201 10.61 -16.79 10.64
N ASN A 202 10.23 -17.29 11.83
CA ASN A 202 11.18 -17.86 12.79
C ASN A 202 11.63 -19.28 12.39
N LEU A 203 10.75 -20.02 11.72
CA LEU A 203 11.01 -21.39 11.30
C LEU A 203 11.32 -21.50 9.80
N ASP A 204 11.19 -20.40 9.05
CA ASP A 204 11.24 -20.36 7.59
C ASP A 204 10.35 -21.47 6.99
N SER A 205 9.10 -21.53 7.41
CA SER A 205 8.16 -22.57 7.01
C SER A 205 6.76 -22.00 6.77
N TRP A 206 6.01 -22.71 5.92
CA TRP A 206 4.62 -22.41 5.64
C TRP A 206 3.68 -23.38 6.38
N ASP A 207 2.75 -22.82 7.12
CA ASP A 207 1.68 -23.54 7.80
C ASP A 207 0.41 -23.51 6.96
N LEU A 208 -0.18 -24.68 6.70
CA LEU A 208 -1.49 -24.77 6.07
C LEU A 208 -2.58 -24.33 7.06
N SER A 209 -3.48 -23.51 6.60
CA SER A 209 -4.65 -23.03 7.34
C SER A 209 -5.93 -23.52 6.68
N PRO A 210 -7.10 -23.44 7.35
CA PRO A 210 -8.38 -23.74 6.73
C PRO A 210 -8.54 -23.00 5.40
N PRO A 211 -8.98 -23.70 4.33
CA PRO A 211 -9.11 -23.08 3.01
C PRO A 211 -10.15 -21.96 3.02
N LEU A 212 -10.02 -21.05 2.07
CA LEU A 212 -11.02 -20.03 1.79
C LEU A 212 -12.38 -20.71 1.50
N PRO A 213 -13.52 -20.17 1.97
CA PRO A 213 -14.83 -20.78 1.75
C PRO A 213 -15.15 -21.07 0.28
N ALA A 214 -15.91 -22.13 0.04
CA ALA A 214 -16.20 -22.65 -1.29
C ALA A 214 -16.90 -21.65 -2.23
N ASP A 215 -17.58 -20.65 -1.69
CA ASP A 215 -18.24 -19.57 -2.42
C ASP A 215 -17.26 -18.76 -3.28
N PHE A 216 -15.98 -18.72 -2.89
CA PHE A 216 -14.92 -18.04 -3.62
C PHE A 216 -14.30 -18.85 -4.77
N ARG A 217 -14.81 -20.03 -5.12
CA ARG A 217 -14.26 -20.85 -6.20
C ARG A 217 -14.19 -20.18 -7.55
N SER A 218 -15.13 -19.30 -7.87
CA SER A 218 -15.18 -18.57 -9.15
C SER A 218 -14.27 -17.32 -9.16
N CYS A 219 -13.86 -16.83 -7.99
CA CYS A 219 -13.07 -15.61 -7.86
C CYS A 219 -11.97 -15.83 -6.79
N ASN A 220 -10.84 -16.34 -7.19
CA ASN A 220 -9.82 -16.84 -6.26
C ASN A 220 -8.40 -16.31 -6.50
N SER A 221 -8.21 -15.40 -7.44
CA SER A 221 -6.92 -14.78 -7.71
C SER A 221 -6.88 -13.34 -7.22
N SER A 222 -5.70 -12.76 -7.05
CA SER A 222 -5.50 -11.35 -6.71
C SER A 222 -6.08 -10.37 -7.73
N GLN A 223 -6.50 -10.84 -8.92
CA GLN A 223 -7.19 -10.04 -9.92
C GLN A 223 -8.69 -9.90 -9.62
N SER A 224 -9.28 -10.85 -8.90
CA SER A 224 -10.70 -10.93 -8.55
C SER A 224 -10.98 -10.81 -7.06
N LEU A 225 -9.92 -10.73 -6.22
CA LEU A 225 -10.01 -10.57 -4.78
C LEU A 225 -9.34 -9.27 -4.34
N SER A 226 -9.93 -8.62 -3.34
CA SER A 226 -9.28 -7.61 -2.52
C SER A 226 -9.20 -8.08 -1.06
N SER A 227 -8.32 -7.47 -0.28
CA SER A 227 -8.20 -7.78 1.15
C SER A 227 -8.10 -6.53 1.99
N ALA A 228 -8.59 -6.66 3.22
CA ALA A 228 -8.44 -5.64 4.26
C ALA A 228 -8.06 -6.32 5.57
N GLN A 229 -7.22 -5.67 6.37
CA GLN A 229 -6.93 -6.12 7.73
C GLN A 229 -7.55 -5.14 8.72
N PHE A 230 -8.46 -5.63 9.53
CA PHE A 230 -9.20 -4.79 10.48
C PHE A 230 -9.64 -5.60 11.70
N GLY A 231 -9.62 -5.00 12.90
CA GLY A 231 -10.12 -5.65 14.12
C GLY A 231 -9.44 -6.99 14.46
N GLY A 232 -8.17 -7.21 14.08
CA GLY A 232 -7.47 -8.48 14.28
C GLY A 232 -7.87 -9.60 13.31
N LYS A 233 -8.65 -9.27 12.28
CA LYS A 233 -9.11 -10.20 11.25
C LYS A 233 -8.53 -9.82 9.88
N PHE A 234 -8.34 -10.83 9.05
CA PHE A 234 -7.97 -10.68 7.64
C PHE A 234 -9.20 -10.94 6.77
N TYR A 235 -9.73 -9.89 6.17
CA TYR A 235 -10.90 -9.96 5.31
C TYR A 235 -10.49 -10.26 3.88
N VAL A 236 -11.25 -11.13 3.22
CA VAL A 236 -11.17 -11.41 1.79
C VAL A 236 -12.51 -11.05 1.15
N PHE A 237 -12.44 -10.32 0.07
CA PHE A 237 -13.61 -9.80 -0.64
C PHE A 237 -13.51 -10.07 -2.13
N GLY A 238 -14.57 -10.60 -2.72
CA GLY A 238 -14.67 -10.84 -4.17
C GLY A 238 -15.09 -9.57 -4.90
N ILE A 239 -14.21 -9.01 -5.72
CA ILE A 239 -14.38 -7.73 -6.43
C ILE A 239 -15.64 -7.71 -7.30
N TYR A 240 -15.99 -8.84 -7.92
CA TYR A 240 -17.16 -8.99 -8.82
C TYR A 240 -18.31 -9.74 -8.16
N SER A 241 -18.01 -10.73 -7.31
CA SER A 241 -19.02 -11.54 -6.62
C SER A 241 -19.66 -10.81 -5.45
N CYS A 242 -18.94 -9.83 -4.88
CA CYS A 242 -19.31 -9.12 -3.65
C CYS A 242 -19.42 -10.03 -2.41
N PHE A 243 -18.84 -11.23 -2.45
CA PHE A 243 -18.73 -12.09 -1.28
C PHE A 243 -17.63 -11.59 -0.34
N VAL A 244 -17.88 -11.66 0.95
CA VAL A 244 -16.92 -11.33 2.00
C VAL A 244 -16.87 -12.45 3.03
N SER A 245 -15.66 -12.75 3.48
CA SER A 245 -15.41 -13.58 4.67
C SER A 245 -14.18 -13.05 5.39
N SER A 246 -14.14 -13.20 6.70
CA SER A 246 -13.02 -12.79 7.54
C SER A 246 -12.34 -14.01 8.16
N PHE A 247 -11.03 -14.00 8.14
CA PHE A 247 -10.19 -14.99 8.81
C PHE A 247 -9.72 -14.44 10.16
N ASP A 248 -10.11 -15.08 11.25
CA ASP A 248 -9.61 -14.78 12.58
C ASP A 248 -8.17 -15.28 12.70
N LEU A 249 -7.23 -14.35 12.88
CA LEU A 249 -5.80 -14.65 12.91
C LEU A 249 -5.36 -15.43 14.16
N ASN A 250 -6.13 -15.37 15.25
CA ASN A 250 -5.85 -16.06 16.50
C ASN A 250 -6.44 -17.47 16.49
N ASN A 251 -7.72 -17.58 16.16
CA ASN A 251 -8.46 -18.85 16.19
C ASN A 251 -8.28 -19.66 14.90
N ARG A 252 -7.75 -19.06 13.83
CA ARG A 252 -7.54 -19.67 12.50
C ARG A 252 -8.84 -20.24 11.91
N VAL A 253 -9.92 -19.50 11.98
CA VAL A 253 -11.23 -19.88 11.43
C VAL A 253 -11.77 -18.78 10.51
N TRP A 254 -12.51 -19.17 9.48
CA TRP A 254 -13.25 -18.27 8.61
C TRP A 254 -14.62 -17.97 9.20
N SER A 255 -15.09 -16.74 9.03
CA SER A 255 -16.49 -16.40 9.26
C SER A 255 -17.39 -17.00 8.17
N GLU A 256 -18.69 -17.06 8.42
CA GLU A 256 -19.67 -17.31 7.37
C GLU A 256 -19.51 -16.27 6.25
N VAL A 257 -19.76 -16.74 4.99
CA VAL A 257 -19.72 -15.87 3.83
C VAL A 257 -20.95 -14.99 3.80
N GLN A 258 -20.75 -13.71 3.64
CA GLN A 258 -21.81 -12.72 3.48
C GLN A 258 -21.69 -12.01 2.13
N THR A 259 -22.73 -11.30 1.72
CA THR A 259 -22.75 -10.54 0.47
C THR A 259 -22.82 -9.05 0.77
N LEU A 260 -21.78 -8.30 0.38
CA LEU A 260 -21.73 -6.84 0.44
C LEU A 260 -21.94 -6.25 -0.95
N ARG A 261 -23.19 -6.05 -1.35
CA ARG A 261 -23.53 -5.54 -2.67
C ARG A 261 -24.45 -4.32 -2.59
N PRO A 262 -23.90 -3.09 -2.54
CA PRO A 262 -24.70 -1.89 -2.70
C PRO A 262 -25.45 -1.87 -4.05
N PRO A 263 -26.59 -1.17 -4.15
CA PRO A 263 -27.36 -1.08 -5.39
C PRO A 263 -26.54 -0.50 -6.55
N GLY A 264 -26.62 -1.13 -7.73
CA GLY A 264 -25.95 -0.67 -8.95
C GLY A 264 -24.45 -0.92 -9.02
N VAL A 265 -23.83 -1.56 -8.02
CA VAL A 265 -22.39 -1.87 -8.02
C VAL A 265 -22.02 -2.82 -9.13
N ILE A 266 -21.01 -2.44 -9.93
CA ILE A 266 -20.39 -3.23 -11.00
C ILE A 266 -19.14 -3.94 -10.47
N ILE A 267 -18.23 -3.18 -9.88
CA ILE A 267 -16.99 -3.64 -9.24
C ILE A 267 -16.82 -2.92 -7.91
N SER A 268 -16.28 -3.62 -6.91
CA SER A 268 -15.97 -2.99 -5.63
C SER A 268 -14.77 -3.62 -4.95
N PHE A 269 -14.16 -2.88 -4.02
CA PHE A 269 -12.94 -3.23 -3.29
C PHE A 269 -13.17 -3.02 -1.81
N LEU A 270 -12.78 -3.98 -0.98
CA LEU A 270 -12.81 -3.84 0.46
C LEU A 270 -11.45 -3.33 0.94
N LEU A 271 -11.46 -2.26 1.73
CA LEU A 271 -10.28 -1.54 2.19
C LEU A 271 -10.32 -1.36 3.70
N SER A 272 -9.16 -1.22 4.30
CA SER A 272 -9.02 -0.80 5.70
C SER A 272 -8.43 0.60 5.73
N CYS A 273 -9.18 1.54 6.29
CA CYS A 273 -8.78 2.93 6.44
C CYS A 273 -8.84 3.30 7.92
N ARG A 274 -7.67 3.52 8.55
CA ARG A 274 -7.48 3.85 9.96
C ARG A 274 -8.35 3.00 10.91
N ASP A 275 -9.54 3.49 11.25
CA ASP A 275 -10.46 2.97 12.26
C ASP A 275 -11.75 2.39 11.66
N ARG A 276 -11.77 2.16 10.35
CA ARG A 276 -12.98 1.72 9.64
C ARG A 276 -12.71 0.79 8.49
N LEU A 277 -13.65 -0.08 8.25
CA LEU A 277 -13.73 -0.89 7.05
C LEU A 277 -14.53 -0.12 5.99
N VAL A 278 -13.98 0.00 4.78
CA VAL A 278 -14.55 0.78 3.70
C VAL A 278 -14.74 -0.12 2.47
N LEU A 279 -15.92 -0.08 1.88
CA LEU A 279 -16.18 -0.61 0.56
C LEU A 279 -16.09 0.56 -0.43
N ALA A 280 -15.27 0.43 -1.46
CA ALA A 280 -15.10 1.41 -2.53
C ALA A 280 -15.50 0.78 -3.85
N GLY A 281 -16.37 1.39 -4.63
CA GLY A 281 -16.85 0.72 -5.83
C GLY A 281 -17.44 1.64 -6.89
N LEU A 282 -17.41 1.14 -8.13
CA LEU A 282 -18.03 1.74 -9.28
C LEU A 282 -19.48 1.26 -9.41
N CYS A 283 -20.38 2.21 -9.54
CA CYS A 283 -21.81 1.97 -9.70
C CYS A 283 -22.30 2.43 -11.05
N ASN A 284 -23.28 1.72 -11.59
CA ASN A 284 -24.08 2.20 -12.72
C ASN A 284 -25.27 2.99 -12.17
N ALA A 285 -25.17 4.30 -12.18
CA ALA A 285 -26.25 5.21 -11.76
C ALA A 285 -27.04 5.74 -12.97
N PRO A 286 -28.29 6.22 -12.78
CA PRO A 286 -29.13 6.73 -13.88
C PRO A 286 -28.49 7.89 -14.67
N LEU A 287 -27.61 8.66 -14.04
CA LEU A 287 -26.89 9.78 -14.65
C LEU A 287 -25.51 9.40 -15.21
N GLY A 288 -25.19 8.12 -15.27
CA GLY A 288 -23.91 7.57 -15.69
C GLY A 288 -23.09 6.97 -14.54
N PRO A 289 -21.90 6.45 -14.80
CA PRO A 289 -21.08 5.80 -13.78
C PRO A 289 -20.70 6.76 -12.64
N SER A 290 -20.67 6.23 -11.42
CA SER A 290 -20.23 6.93 -10.22
C SER A 290 -19.32 6.03 -9.38
N PHE A 291 -18.33 6.60 -8.72
CA PHE A 291 -17.46 5.85 -7.78
C PHE A 291 -17.79 6.27 -6.35
N ASN A 292 -18.30 5.32 -5.58
CA ASN A 292 -18.88 5.57 -4.27
C ASN A 292 -18.10 4.88 -3.16
N LEU A 293 -18.12 5.46 -1.97
CA LEU A 293 -17.52 4.91 -0.76
C LEU A 293 -18.59 4.62 0.28
N TRP A 294 -18.57 3.41 0.84
CA TRP A 294 -19.45 2.98 1.92
C TRP A 294 -18.63 2.59 3.15
N ARG A 295 -19.08 3.03 4.30
CA ARG A 295 -18.61 2.55 5.59
C ARG A 295 -19.28 1.22 5.89
N ILE A 296 -18.50 0.24 6.35
CA ILE A 296 -18.99 -1.08 6.75
C ILE A 296 -18.96 -1.18 8.27
N ASP A 297 -20.06 -1.62 8.85
CA ASP A 297 -20.10 -2.05 10.24
C ASP A 297 -19.57 -3.49 10.33
N GLU A 298 -18.48 -3.71 11.07
CA GLU A 298 -17.84 -5.02 11.14
C GLU A 298 -18.67 -6.10 11.85
N SER A 299 -19.63 -5.70 12.68
CA SER A 299 -20.45 -6.61 13.46
C SER A 299 -21.69 -7.10 12.69
N THR A 300 -22.31 -6.22 11.91
CA THR A 300 -23.53 -6.49 11.15
C THR A 300 -23.30 -6.68 9.67
N MET A 301 -22.15 -6.26 9.15
CA MET A 301 -21.83 -6.14 7.72
C MET A 301 -22.82 -5.23 6.95
N GLU A 302 -23.52 -4.37 7.66
CA GLU A 302 -24.31 -3.32 7.02
C GLU A 302 -23.41 -2.24 6.46
N PHE A 303 -23.85 -1.59 5.40
CA PHE A 303 -23.10 -0.53 4.73
C PHE A 303 -23.89 0.77 4.67
N SER A 304 -23.21 1.90 4.81
CA SER A 304 -23.77 3.24 4.65
C SER A 304 -22.87 4.07 3.76
N GLU A 305 -23.45 4.69 2.71
CA GLU A 305 -22.70 5.58 1.83
C GLU A 305 -22.30 6.85 2.58
N PHE A 306 -21.03 7.27 2.42
CA PHE A 306 -20.53 8.49 3.05
C PHE A 306 -19.81 9.43 2.08
N ALA A 307 -19.39 8.98 0.90
CA ALA A 307 -18.75 9.82 -0.09
C ALA A 307 -18.92 9.30 -1.52
N ILE A 308 -18.92 10.24 -2.46
CA ILE A 308 -18.94 9.97 -3.91
C ILE A 308 -17.78 10.77 -4.53
N MET A 309 -17.05 10.14 -5.44
CA MET A 309 -15.99 10.81 -6.20
C MET A 309 -16.62 11.84 -7.16
N PRO A 310 -16.08 13.07 -7.24
CA PRO A 310 -16.47 14.02 -8.26
C PRO A 310 -16.31 13.44 -9.66
N ARG A 311 -17.29 13.71 -10.54
CA ARG A 311 -17.35 13.08 -11.86
C ARG A 311 -16.17 13.42 -12.76
N ASP A 312 -15.71 14.66 -12.71
CA ASP A 312 -14.52 15.13 -13.43
C ASP A 312 -13.24 14.34 -13.06
N LEU A 313 -13.13 13.89 -11.80
CA LEU A 313 -12.04 13.04 -11.34
C LEU A 313 -12.21 11.60 -11.80
N LEU A 314 -13.44 11.08 -11.84
CA LEU A 314 -13.69 9.75 -12.40
C LEU A 314 -13.38 9.73 -13.89
N ASP A 315 -13.84 10.73 -14.63
CA ASP A 315 -13.64 10.84 -16.08
C ASP A 315 -12.14 10.97 -16.45
N CYS A 316 -11.30 11.53 -15.59
CA CYS A 316 -9.86 11.62 -15.85
C CYS A 316 -9.11 10.27 -15.73
N LEU A 317 -9.75 9.24 -15.15
CA LEU A 317 -9.18 7.90 -15.04
C LEU A 317 -9.33 7.09 -16.33
N PHE A 318 -10.10 7.57 -17.32
CA PHE A 318 -10.36 6.90 -18.58
C PHE A 318 -9.85 7.72 -19.75
N ASP A 319 -9.38 7.05 -20.80
CA ASP A 319 -9.08 7.69 -22.09
C ASP A 319 -10.40 7.92 -22.85
N ARG A 320 -10.60 9.14 -23.35
CA ARG A 320 -11.84 9.52 -24.07
C ARG A 320 -12.06 8.77 -25.38
N ASP A 321 -11.03 8.11 -25.89
CA ASP A 321 -10.99 7.50 -27.22
C ASP A 321 -11.11 5.95 -27.22
N GLU A 322 -11.17 5.33 -26.04
CA GLU A 322 -11.31 3.86 -25.89
C GLU A 322 -12.64 3.54 -25.21
N ASP A 323 -13.27 2.42 -25.58
CA ASP A 323 -14.43 1.89 -24.86
C ASP A 323 -14.10 1.79 -23.38
N ASP A 324 -14.89 2.43 -22.53
CA ASP A 324 -14.67 2.53 -21.09
C ASP A 324 -14.51 1.13 -20.46
N ASN A 325 -13.27 0.69 -20.29
CA ASN A 325 -12.96 -0.57 -19.63
C ASN A 325 -12.91 -0.37 -18.11
N PHE A 326 -14.05 -0.43 -17.45
CA PHE A 326 -14.16 -0.30 -16.00
C PHE A 326 -13.43 -1.39 -15.23
N ALA A 327 -13.13 -2.53 -15.85
CA ALA A 327 -12.41 -3.63 -15.21
C ALA A 327 -10.95 -3.29 -14.90
N SER A 328 -10.39 -2.27 -15.56
CA SER A 328 -9.03 -1.78 -15.34
C SER A 328 -8.88 -0.87 -14.11
N LEU A 329 -9.99 -0.38 -13.53
CA LEU A 329 -9.93 0.37 -12.28
C LEU A 329 -9.49 -0.51 -11.12
N LYS A 330 -8.58 0.04 -10.32
CA LYS A 330 -8.13 -0.55 -9.06
C LYS A 330 -8.25 0.49 -7.95
N CYS A 331 -8.43 -0.03 -6.74
CA CYS A 331 -8.53 0.78 -5.56
C CYS A 331 -7.72 0.17 -4.42
N VAL A 332 -6.92 0.99 -3.76
CA VAL A 332 -6.14 0.61 -2.58
C VAL A 332 -6.28 1.69 -1.52
N GLY A 333 -6.27 1.30 -0.25
CA GLY A 333 -6.41 2.24 0.85
C GLY A 333 -5.53 1.86 2.03
N PHE A 334 -5.03 2.87 2.74
CA PHE A 334 -4.31 2.70 3.99
C PHE A 334 -4.28 4.02 4.77
N GLY A 335 -4.42 3.95 6.09
CA GLY A 335 -4.51 5.14 6.92
C GLY A 335 -5.74 5.97 6.55
N ASP A 336 -5.54 7.26 6.27
CA ASP A 336 -6.62 8.18 5.90
C ASP A 336 -6.79 8.33 4.38
N PHE A 337 -6.02 7.58 3.58
CA PHE A 337 -5.99 7.75 2.14
C PHE A 337 -6.55 6.55 1.39
N ILE A 338 -7.33 6.84 0.36
CA ILE A 338 -7.80 5.89 -0.65
C ILE A 338 -7.28 6.38 -2.00
N PHE A 339 -6.67 5.48 -2.76
CA PHE A 339 -6.17 5.74 -4.11
C PHE A 339 -6.96 4.92 -5.11
N VAL A 340 -7.53 5.59 -6.10
CA VAL A 340 -8.21 4.97 -7.23
C VAL A 340 -7.38 5.26 -8.47
N PHE A 341 -7.01 4.22 -9.22
CA PHE A 341 -6.14 4.35 -10.38
C PHE A 341 -6.55 3.40 -11.49
N ASN A 342 -6.13 3.70 -12.71
CA ASN A 342 -6.37 2.85 -13.88
C ASN A 342 -5.06 2.16 -14.30
N GLU A 343 -5.05 0.81 -14.27
CA GLU A 343 -3.86 0.02 -14.61
C GLU A 343 -3.64 -0.14 -16.13
N GLU A 344 -4.62 0.18 -16.96
CA GLU A 344 -4.55 0.06 -18.43
C GLU A 344 -4.40 1.41 -19.14
N HIS A 345 -4.51 2.52 -18.44
CA HIS A 345 -4.31 3.85 -19.04
C HIS A 345 -2.84 4.08 -19.40
N ARG A 346 -2.47 3.73 -20.62
CA ARG A 346 -1.09 3.54 -21.08
C ARG A 346 -0.24 4.81 -21.16
N ARG A 347 -0.86 6.00 -21.12
CA ARG A 347 -0.12 7.26 -21.27
C ARG A 347 0.55 7.71 -19.98
N ASN A 348 -0.16 7.70 -18.88
CA ASN A 348 0.34 8.26 -17.62
C ASN A 348 -0.18 7.56 -16.35
N TYR A 349 -0.93 6.46 -16.45
CA TYR A 349 -1.49 5.71 -15.31
C TYR A 349 -2.11 6.63 -14.25
N PRO A 350 -3.19 7.36 -14.57
CA PRO A 350 -3.74 8.37 -13.70
C PRO A 350 -4.29 7.78 -12.40
N ALA A 351 -4.16 8.55 -11.33
CA ALA A 351 -4.69 8.20 -10.02
C ALA A 351 -5.42 9.39 -9.40
N CYS A 352 -6.46 9.07 -8.62
CA CYS A 352 -7.17 10.00 -7.77
C CYS A 352 -6.99 9.63 -6.31
N VAL A 353 -6.92 10.62 -5.44
CA VAL A 353 -6.71 10.47 -4.00
C VAL A 353 -7.92 10.98 -3.25
N CYS A 354 -8.46 10.16 -2.37
CA CYS A 354 -9.42 10.57 -1.36
C CYS A 354 -8.73 10.61 -0.01
N GLU A 355 -8.80 11.73 0.67
CA GLU A 355 -8.38 11.89 2.04
C GLU A 355 -9.62 11.94 2.95
N ILE A 356 -9.68 11.01 3.90
CA ILE A 356 -10.79 10.90 4.86
C ILE A 356 -10.44 11.67 6.11
N GLY A 357 -11.25 12.66 6.47
CA GLY A 357 -11.03 13.49 7.65
C GLY A 357 -11.14 12.70 8.96
N SER A 358 -10.28 13.01 9.92
CA SER A 358 -10.29 12.39 11.24
C SER A 358 -11.59 12.69 11.98
N GLY A 359 -12.31 11.65 12.42
CA GLY A 359 -13.54 11.78 13.21
C GLY A 359 -14.75 12.34 12.45
N SER A 360 -14.67 12.48 11.15
CA SER A 360 -15.77 12.94 10.29
C SER A 360 -15.87 12.09 9.03
N ASP A 361 -17.05 12.09 8.40
CA ASP A 361 -17.23 11.49 7.06
C ASP A 361 -16.91 12.48 5.94
N LYS A 362 -16.19 13.56 6.25
CA LYS A 362 -15.74 14.54 5.24
C LYS A 362 -14.58 13.95 4.45
N CYS A 363 -14.74 13.89 3.14
CA CYS A 363 -13.74 13.43 2.21
C CYS A 363 -13.28 14.58 1.32
N SER A 364 -11.98 14.66 1.12
CA SER A 364 -11.36 15.57 0.15
C SER A 364 -10.80 14.74 -1.01
N TRP A 365 -11.30 15.01 -2.21
CA TRP A 365 -10.87 14.35 -3.43
C TRP A 365 -9.94 15.25 -4.24
N ARG A 366 -8.89 14.66 -4.78
CA ARG A 366 -7.99 15.35 -5.71
C ARG A 366 -7.38 14.38 -6.71
N ARG A 367 -6.97 14.90 -7.86
CA ARG A 367 -6.14 14.15 -8.80
C ARG A 367 -4.69 14.14 -8.30
N ALA A 368 -4.01 12.98 -8.35
CA ALA A 368 -2.56 12.93 -8.21
C ALA A 368 -1.90 13.59 -9.42
N PRO A 369 -0.75 14.25 -9.27
CA PRO A 369 0.01 14.76 -10.41
C PRO A 369 0.38 13.62 -11.37
N ASP A 370 0.67 13.97 -12.63
CA ASP A 370 1.14 12.99 -13.60
C ASP A 370 2.49 12.39 -13.16
N LEU A 371 2.73 11.13 -13.53
CA LEU A 371 3.99 10.47 -13.23
C LEU A 371 5.18 11.24 -13.80
N PRO A 372 6.30 11.33 -13.06
CA PRO A 372 7.47 12.04 -13.53
C PRO A 372 8.10 11.29 -14.70
N GLU A 373 8.38 12.02 -15.79
CA GLU A 373 9.11 11.65 -17.00
C GLU A 373 8.64 10.43 -17.78
N PRO A 374 9.16 10.20 -19.01
CA PRO A 374 8.47 9.35 -19.94
C PRO A 374 8.21 7.98 -19.33
N VAL A 375 6.93 7.70 -19.18
CA VAL A 375 6.46 6.45 -18.60
C VAL A 375 6.49 5.40 -19.70
N ASN A 376 7.15 4.28 -19.42
CA ASN A 376 7.18 3.15 -20.33
C ASN A 376 5.80 2.48 -20.37
N ARG A 377 5.53 1.80 -21.48
CA ARG A 377 4.37 0.93 -21.55
C ARG A 377 4.61 -0.32 -20.70
N PHE A 378 3.77 -0.51 -19.69
CA PHE A 378 3.82 -1.68 -18.83
C PHE A 378 2.87 -2.77 -19.35
N HIS A 379 3.22 -4.02 -19.05
CA HIS A 379 2.35 -5.18 -19.27
C HIS A 379 1.49 -5.45 -18.03
N LYS A 380 2.02 -5.08 -16.87
CA LYS A 380 1.32 -5.19 -15.60
C LYS A 380 1.68 -3.99 -14.71
N VAL A 381 0.68 -3.40 -14.10
CA VAL A 381 0.82 -2.37 -13.07
C VAL A 381 0.43 -2.96 -11.73
N ILE A 382 1.24 -2.70 -10.71
CA ILE A 382 0.99 -3.13 -9.34
C ILE A 382 0.92 -1.89 -8.47
N GLY A 383 -0.28 -1.59 -7.96
CA GLY A 383 -0.50 -0.49 -7.03
C GLY A 383 -0.78 -1.01 -5.62
N PHE A 384 -0.16 -0.39 -4.62
CA PHE A 384 -0.42 -0.70 -3.21
C PHE A 384 -0.03 0.48 -2.31
N CYS A 385 -0.55 0.48 -1.08
CA CYS A 385 -0.19 1.46 -0.07
C CYS A 385 0.65 0.83 1.03
N SER A 386 1.58 1.61 1.55
CA SER A 386 2.36 1.21 2.72
C SER A 386 2.89 2.42 3.48
N THR A 387 2.99 2.29 4.80
CA THR A 387 3.73 3.25 5.60
C THR A 387 5.21 3.13 5.35
N ILE A 388 5.89 4.27 5.25
CA ILE A 388 7.34 4.34 5.20
C ILE A 388 7.82 4.94 6.52
N SER A 389 8.83 4.32 7.12
CA SER A 389 9.54 4.93 8.24
C SER A 389 10.74 5.72 7.76
N LEU A 390 11.06 6.79 8.48
CA LEU A 390 12.26 7.59 8.23
C LEU A 390 13.54 6.71 8.23
N GLN A 391 13.59 5.72 9.11
CA GLN A 391 14.71 4.78 9.19
C GLN A 391 14.88 3.93 7.92
N GLN A 392 13.76 3.50 7.31
CA GLN A 392 13.81 2.75 6.05
C GLN A 392 14.42 3.57 4.92
N ILE A 393 14.10 4.87 4.84
CA ILE A 393 14.66 5.75 3.81
C ILE A 393 16.12 6.07 4.08
N LEU A 394 16.50 6.36 5.34
CA LEU A 394 17.89 6.67 5.69
C LEU A 394 18.84 5.47 5.57
N SER A 395 18.30 4.23 5.55
CA SER A 395 19.05 2.99 5.38
C SER A 395 19.02 2.41 3.97
N ALA A 396 18.25 3.00 3.06
CA ALA A 396 18.13 2.60 1.65
C ALA A 396 19.21 3.29 0.79
#